data_7597ef15d006a8bc079475c5cce58d5b
#
_entry.id   7597ef15d006a8bc079475c5cce58d5b
#
_cell.length_a   1.000
_cell.length_b   1.000
_cell.length_c   1.000
_cell.angle_alpha   90.00
_cell.angle_beta   90.00
_cell.angle_gamma   90.00
#
_symmetry.space_group_name_H-M   'P 1'
#
loop_
_entity.id
_entity.type
_entity.pdbx_description
1 polymer ?
#
loop_
_entity_poly.entity_id
_entity_poly.type
_entity_poly.pdbx_seq_one_letter_code
_entity_poly.pdbx_strand_id
1 'polypeptide(L)'
;MQALILEQQDGKTLASVQHLEESQLPAGDVTVDVHWSSLNYKDALAITGKGKIIRHFPMIPGIDFAGTVHASEDPRFHAGQEVLLTGWGVGENHWGGLAERARVKGDWLVALPAGLSSRNAMIIGTAGFTAMLCVMALEDAGIRPQDGEVVVTGASGGVGSTAVALLHKLGYQVAAVSGRESTHGYLKSLGANRILSRDEFAESRPLEKQLWAGAIDTVGDKVLAKVLAQMNYGGCVAACGLAGGFALPTTVMPFILRNVRLQGVDSVMTPPARRAEAWARLVKDLPESFYAQAATEITLVDAPKFADAIINNQVQGRTLVKIK
;
A
#
# COMPACT_ATOMS: atom_id res chain seq x y z
N MET A 1 2.10 0.64 -28.04
CA MET A 1 2.01 1.23 -26.72
C MET A 1 3.32 1.07 -25.96
N GLN A 2 3.70 2.04 -25.12
CA GLN A 2 4.88 1.93 -24.26
C GLN A 2 4.51 1.18 -22.97
N ALA A 3 5.44 0.34 -22.49
CA ALA A 3 5.30 -0.41 -21.25
C ALA A 3 6.66 -0.66 -20.60
N LEU A 4 6.71 -0.69 -19.27
CA LEU A 4 7.85 -1.23 -18.54
C LEU A 4 7.73 -2.74 -18.55
N ILE A 5 8.74 -3.43 -19.10
CA ILE A 5 8.76 -4.88 -19.23
C ILE A 5 9.84 -5.47 -18.35
N LEU A 6 9.46 -6.49 -17.62
CA LEU A 6 10.38 -7.34 -16.87
C LEU A 6 10.64 -8.62 -17.67
N GLU A 7 11.91 -8.89 -17.91
CA GLU A 7 12.38 -10.11 -18.53
C GLU A 7 13.37 -10.81 -17.61
N GLN A 8 13.60 -12.09 -17.83
CA GLN A 8 14.60 -12.85 -17.08
C GLN A 8 15.71 -13.31 -18.00
N GLN A 9 16.94 -12.96 -17.66
CA GLN A 9 18.13 -13.41 -18.37
C GLN A 9 19.18 -13.86 -17.36
N ASP A 10 19.68 -15.07 -17.49
CA ASP A 10 20.69 -15.67 -16.59
C ASP A 10 20.32 -15.59 -15.10
N GLY A 11 19.02 -15.78 -14.80
CA GLY A 11 18.48 -15.72 -13.44
C GLY A 11 18.32 -14.31 -12.88
N LYS A 12 18.64 -13.26 -13.65
CA LYS A 12 18.47 -11.86 -13.27
C LYS A 12 17.25 -11.26 -13.91
N THR A 13 16.55 -10.41 -13.18
CA THR A 13 15.45 -9.61 -13.72
C THR A 13 16.01 -8.37 -14.42
N LEU A 14 15.61 -8.16 -15.65
CA LEU A 14 15.92 -6.97 -16.45
C LEU A 14 14.62 -6.18 -16.63
N ALA A 15 14.69 -4.87 -16.37
CA ALA A 15 13.58 -3.94 -16.52
C ALA A 15 13.89 -2.91 -17.61
N SER A 16 13.05 -2.81 -18.62
CA SER A 16 13.22 -1.82 -19.70
C SER A 16 11.88 -1.35 -20.25
N VAL A 17 11.82 -0.09 -20.66
CA VAL A 17 10.65 0.43 -21.37
C VAL A 17 10.74 0.01 -22.83
N GLN A 18 9.70 -0.66 -23.31
CA GLN A 18 9.63 -1.21 -24.66
C GLN A 18 8.30 -0.83 -25.33
N HIS A 19 8.29 -0.85 -26.66
CA HIS A 19 7.07 -0.73 -27.45
C HIS A 19 6.44 -2.10 -27.63
N LEU A 20 5.15 -2.21 -27.36
CA LEU A 20 4.35 -3.43 -27.54
C LEU A 20 3.15 -3.17 -28.43
N GLU A 21 2.74 -4.20 -29.19
CA GLU A 21 1.48 -4.19 -29.91
C GLU A 21 0.32 -4.57 -28.97
N GLU A 22 -0.85 -3.98 -29.19
CA GLU A 22 -2.02 -4.26 -28.35
C GLU A 22 -2.50 -5.71 -28.41
N SER A 23 -2.20 -6.40 -29.50
CA SER A 23 -2.50 -7.82 -29.67
C SER A 23 -1.76 -8.71 -28.66
N GLN A 24 -0.70 -8.20 -28.03
CA GLN A 24 0.08 -8.91 -27.01
C GLN A 24 -0.53 -8.79 -25.62
N LEU A 25 -1.51 -7.90 -25.42
CA LEU A 25 -2.18 -7.78 -24.13
C LEU A 25 -2.85 -9.09 -23.73
N PRO A 26 -2.81 -9.45 -22.43
CA PRO A 26 -3.45 -10.68 -21.96
C PRO A 26 -4.96 -10.65 -22.15
N ALA A 27 -5.61 -11.80 -22.00
CA ALA A 27 -7.06 -11.90 -22.04
C ALA A 27 -7.72 -11.08 -20.92
N GLY A 28 -8.84 -10.44 -21.24
CA GLY A 28 -9.64 -9.63 -20.33
C GLY A 28 -10.79 -9.00 -21.10
N ASP A 29 -11.82 -8.58 -20.40
CA ASP A 29 -13.06 -8.04 -20.98
C ASP A 29 -13.13 -6.51 -20.96
N VAL A 30 -12.16 -5.85 -20.29
CA VAL A 30 -12.06 -4.38 -20.28
C VAL A 30 -10.62 -3.96 -20.59
N THR A 31 -10.46 -3.09 -21.58
CA THR A 31 -9.18 -2.42 -21.89
C THR A 31 -9.22 -1.00 -21.35
N VAL A 32 -8.19 -0.60 -20.62
CA VAL A 32 -8.08 0.71 -19.97
C VAL A 32 -6.89 1.47 -20.53
N ASP A 33 -7.11 2.72 -20.97
CA ASP A 33 -6.04 3.70 -21.19
C ASP A 33 -5.56 4.18 -19.82
N VAL A 34 -4.36 3.79 -19.44
CA VAL A 34 -3.78 4.10 -18.12
C VAL A 34 -3.22 5.52 -18.14
N HIS A 35 -3.65 6.34 -17.20
CA HIS A 35 -3.13 7.69 -17.01
C HIS A 35 -2.07 7.75 -15.92
N TRP A 36 -2.34 7.05 -14.82
CA TRP A 36 -1.50 7.03 -13.64
C TRP A 36 -1.37 5.61 -13.07
N SER A 37 -0.18 5.29 -12.61
CA SER A 37 0.12 4.15 -11.77
C SER A 37 0.89 4.62 -10.54
N SER A 38 1.24 3.71 -9.65
CA SER A 38 2.11 4.04 -8.51
C SER A 38 3.14 2.94 -8.28
N LEU A 39 4.28 3.28 -7.66
CA LEU A 39 5.24 2.28 -7.22
C LEU A 39 4.97 1.91 -5.77
N ASN A 40 4.69 0.64 -5.55
CA ASN A 40 4.57 0.03 -4.23
C ASN A 40 5.80 -0.81 -3.91
N TYR A 41 6.00 -1.17 -2.65
CA TYR A 41 7.11 -2.02 -2.24
C TYR A 41 7.17 -3.35 -3.03
N LYS A 42 6.00 -3.92 -3.32
CA LYS A 42 5.87 -5.14 -4.13
C LYS A 42 6.37 -4.92 -5.55
N ASP A 43 6.01 -3.80 -6.19
CA ASP A 43 6.53 -3.44 -7.52
C ASP A 43 8.04 -3.28 -7.50
N ALA A 44 8.57 -2.65 -6.45
CA ALA A 44 10.00 -2.48 -6.30
C ALA A 44 10.74 -3.82 -6.15
N LEU A 45 10.19 -4.76 -5.39
CA LEU A 45 10.73 -6.13 -5.31
C LEU A 45 10.71 -6.84 -6.67
N ALA A 46 9.63 -6.67 -7.44
CA ALA A 46 9.49 -7.26 -8.77
C ALA A 46 10.49 -6.67 -9.76
N ILE A 47 10.56 -5.33 -9.86
CA ILE A 47 11.42 -4.59 -10.80
C ILE A 47 12.90 -4.86 -10.53
N THR A 48 13.31 -4.90 -9.26
CA THR A 48 14.70 -5.14 -8.87
C THR A 48 15.09 -6.63 -8.85
N GLY A 49 14.11 -7.53 -8.94
CA GLY A 49 14.34 -8.97 -8.82
C GLY A 49 14.73 -9.43 -7.41
N LYS A 50 14.63 -8.55 -6.40
CA LYS A 50 14.98 -8.87 -5.01
C LYS A 50 13.90 -9.67 -4.26
N GLY A 51 12.72 -9.87 -4.89
CA GLY A 51 11.65 -10.72 -4.37
C GLY A 51 11.06 -11.58 -5.48
N LYS A 52 10.62 -12.80 -5.14
CA LYS A 52 9.93 -13.71 -6.06
C LYS A 52 8.47 -13.32 -6.26
N ILE A 53 8.23 -12.11 -6.78
CA ILE A 53 6.89 -11.58 -7.01
C ILE A 53 6.33 -12.09 -8.34
N ILE A 54 7.13 -12.02 -9.41
CA ILE A 54 6.71 -12.37 -10.76
C ILE A 54 6.59 -13.87 -10.92
N ARG A 55 5.46 -14.31 -11.43
CA ARG A 55 5.14 -15.73 -11.65
C ARG A 55 5.59 -16.22 -13.03
N HIS A 56 5.48 -15.37 -14.04
CA HIS A 56 5.83 -15.68 -15.42
C HIS A 56 6.45 -14.45 -16.09
N PHE A 57 7.48 -14.66 -16.89
CA PHE A 57 8.11 -13.64 -17.72
C PHE A 57 7.74 -13.86 -19.21
N PRO A 58 7.65 -12.79 -20.03
CA PRO A 58 7.77 -11.39 -19.66
C PRO A 58 6.56 -10.89 -18.87
N MET A 59 6.76 -9.86 -18.02
CA MET A 59 5.72 -9.28 -17.19
C MET A 59 5.75 -7.76 -17.25
N ILE A 60 4.59 -7.13 -17.30
CA ILE A 60 4.43 -5.70 -17.02
C ILE A 60 4.08 -5.57 -15.53
N PRO A 61 4.94 -4.95 -14.69
CA PRO A 61 4.64 -4.72 -13.29
C PRO A 61 3.63 -3.59 -13.11
N GLY A 62 3.34 -3.24 -11.86
CA GLY A 62 2.37 -2.21 -11.49
C GLY A 62 1.09 -2.83 -10.97
N ILE A 63 1.01 -2.93 -9.62
CA ILE A 63 -0.11 -3.60 -8.94
C ILE A 63 -1.35 -2.71 -8.82
N ASP A 64 -1.28 -1.47 -9.26
CA ASP A 64 -2.39 -0.53 -9.28
C ASP A 64 -2.28 0.44 -10.47
N PHE A 65 -3.41 0.94 -10.89
CA PHE A 65 -3.50 1.99 -11.89
C PHE A 65 -4.86 2.70 -11.87
N ALA A 66 -4.94 3.87 -12.49
CA ALA A 66 -6.17 4.57 -12.80
C ALA A 66 -6.12 5.15 -14.21
N GLY A 67 -7.27 5.21 -14.86
CA GLY A 67 -7.36 5.70 -16.23
C GLY A 67 -8.80 5.69 -16.73
N THR A 68 -8.95 5.67 -18.05
CA THR A 68 -10.26 5.63 -18.71
C THR A 68 -10.45 4.35 -19.50
N VAL A 69 -11.65 3.81 -19.47
CA VAL A 69 -12.00 2.64 -20.26
C VAL A 69 -11.85 2.99 -21.74
N HIS A 70 -11.01 2.23 -22.46
CA HIS A 70 -10.84 2.34 -23.90
C HIS A 70 -11.92 1.54 -24.64
N ALA A 71 -12.10 0.29 -24.24
CA ALA A 71 -13.11 -0.62 -24.78
C ALA A 71 -13.55 -1.61 -23.70
N SER A 72 -14.81 -2.06 -23.76
CA SER A 72 -15.36 -3.00 -22.80
C SER A 72 -16.32 -3.97 -23.45
N GLU A 73 -16.19 -5.25 -23.08
CA GLU A 73 -17.19 -6.30 -23.33
C GLU A 73 -18.06 -6.53 -22.08
N ASP A 74 -17.66 -5.97 -20.93
CA ASP A 74 -18.44 -6.01 -19.68
C ASP A 74 -19.49 -4.87 -19.67
N PRO A 75 -20.79 -5.19 -19.56
CA PRO A 75 -21.84 -4.19 -19.64
C PRO A 75 -21.85 -3.17 -18.47
N ARG A 76 -21.09 -3.42 -17.42
CA ARG A 76 -20.94 -2.49 -16.28
C ARG A 76 -20.03 -1.31 -16.59
N PHE A 77 -19.23 -1.40 -17.65
CA PHE A 77 -18.24 -0.39 -18.03
C PHE A 77 -18.42 0.05 -19.48
N HIS A 78 -18.24 1.33 -19.74
CA HIS A 78 -18.32 1.90 -21.08
C HIS A 78 -17.10 2.77 -21.41
N ALA A 79 -16.80 2.93 -22.70
CA ALA A 79 -15.70 3.76 -23.17
C ALA A 79 -15.77 5.18 -22.59
N GLY A 80 -14.66 5.72 -22.16
CA GLY A 80 -14.55 7.05 -21.52
C GLY A 80 -14.84 7.07 -20.01
N GLN A 81 -15.33 5.99 -19.42
CA GLN A 81 -15.56 5.91 -17.99
C GLN A 81 -14.23 5.86 -17.22
N GLU A 82 -14.10 6.68 -16.17
CA GLU A 82 -12.94 6.64 -15.29
C GLU A 82 -13.01 5.47 -14.31
N VAL A 83 -11.89 4.74 -14.20
CA VAL A 83 -11.77 3.53 -13.37
C VAL A 83 -10.43 3.50 -12.67
N LEU A 84 -10.37 2.70 -11.61
CA LEU A 84 -9.14 2.32 -10.93
C LEU A 84 -9.09 0.82 -10.69
N LEU A 85 -7.89 0.30 -10.48
CA LEU A 85 -7.65 -1.08 -10.07
C LEU A 85 -6.56 -1.13 -9.01
N THR A 86 -6.77 -1.92 -7.98
CA THR A 86 -5.76 -2.34 -6.99
C THR A 86 -5.90 -3.83 -6.72
N GLY A 87 -4.78 -4.55 -6.59
CA GLY A 87 -4.78 -5.95 -6.19
C GLY A 87 -5.07 -6.96 -7.31
N TRP A 88 -5.75 -8.03 -6.98
CA TRP A 88 -6.17 -9.13 -7.88
C TRP A 88 -5.03 -9.88 -8.58
N GLY A 89 -3.78 -9.70 -8.11
CA GLY A 89 -2.60 -10.30 -8.73
C GLY A 89 -2.12 -9.61 -10.01
N VAL A 90 -2.68 -8.43 -10.31
CA VAL A 90 -2.20 -7.57 -11.39
C VAL A 90 -0.80 -7.06 -11.06
N GLY A 91 0.12 -7.13 -12.02
CA GLY A 91 1.55 -6.84 -11.81
C GLY A 91 2.36 -8.01 -11.22
N GLU A 92 1.73 -9.16 -10.95
CA GLU A 92 2.37 -10.36 -10.40
C GLU A 92 2.22 -11.58 -11.32
N ASN A 93 0.98 -11.94 -11.65
CA ASN A 93 0.60 -13.06 -12.49
C ASN A 93 -0.28 -12.67 -13.70
N HIS A 94 -0.65 -11.40 -13.77
CA HIS A 94 -1.33 -10.75 -14.88
C HIS A 94 -0.63 -9.40 -15.16
N TRP A 95 -0.52 -8.99 -16.42
CA TRP A 95 0.15 -7.75 -16.79
C TRP A 95 -0.47 -6.53 -16.10
N GLY A 96 0.40 -5.69 -15.53
CA GLY A 96 0.02 -4.59 -14.63
C GLY A 96 -0.11 -3.23 -15.27
N GLY A 97 -0.09 -2.21 -14.40
CA GLY A 97 -0.42 -0.82 -14.74
C GLY A 97 0.75 0.05 -15.19
N LEU A 98 1.99 -0.45 -15.22
CA LEU A 98 3.14 0.32 -15.72
C LEU A 98 3.24 0.22 -17.26
N ALA A 99 2.14 0.57 -17.93
CA ALA A 99 1.98 0.60 -19.36
C ALA A 99 0.89 1.59 -19.78
N GLU A 100 0.93 2.06 -21.01
CA GLU A 100 -0.09 2.96 -21.56
C GLU A 100 -1.48 2.34 -21.66
N ARG A 101 -1.56 1.01 -21.72
CA ARG A 101 -2.81 0.24 -21.72
C ARG A 101 -2.70 -1.00 -20.86
N ALA A 102 -3.79 -1.32 -20.19
CA ALA A 102 -3.98 -2.56 -19.46
C ALA A 102 -5.29 -3.23 -19.91
N ARG A 103 -5.27 -4.56 -20.07
CA ARG A 103 -6.48 -5.34 -20.31
C ARG A 103 -6.70 -6.27 -19.13
N VAL A 104 -7.88 -6.16 -18.50
CA VAL A 104 -8.19 -6.80 -17.23
C VAL A 104 -9.62 -7.32 -17.22
N LYS A 105 -9.98 -8.07 -16.19
CA LYS A 105 -11.38 -8.46 -15.94
C LYS A 105 -12.14 -7.28 -15.34
N GLY A 106 -13.36 -7.04 -15.79
CA GLY A 106 -14.23 -6.00 -15.22
C GLY A 106 -14.49 -6.18 -13.74
N ASP A 107 -14.52 -7.43 -13.24
CA ASP A 107 -14.67 -7.74 -11.81
C ASP A 107 -13.55 -7.16 -10.93
N TRP A 108 -12.40 -6.82 -11.50
CA TRP A 108 -11.27 -6.25 -10.78
C TRP A 108 -11.30 -4.72 -10.71
N LEU A 109 -12.10 -4.10 -11.57
CA LEU A 109 -12.17 -2.65 -11.69
C LEU A 109 -13.15 -2.06 -10.66
N VAL A 110 -12.81 -0.86 -10.22
CA VAL A 110 -13.69 0.01 -9.45
C VAL A 110 -13.93 1.26 -10.28
N ALA A 111 -15.21 1.64 -10.44
CA ALA A 111 -15.53 2.97 -11.00
C ALA A 111 -14.89 4.04 -10.11
N LEU A 112 -14.26 5.02 -10.72
CA LEU A 112 -13.58 6.08 -9.95
C LEU A 112 -14.62 6.78 -9.06
N PRO A 113 -14.40 6.83 -7.72
CA PRO A 113 -15.36 7.51 -6.84
C PRO A 113 -15.53 8.98 -7.19
N ALA A 114 -16.75 9.48 -7.07
CA ALA A 114 -17.04 10.90 -7.30
C ALA A 114 -16.18 11.80 -6.40
N GLY A 115 -15.63 12.86 -6.97
CA GLY A 115 -14.76 13.80 -6.28
C GLY A 115 -13.29 13.38 -6.21
N LEU A 116 -12.93 12.22 -6.74
CA LEU A 116 -11.54 11.73 -6.81
C LEU A 116 -11.03 11.79 -8.25
N SER A 117 -9.89 12.42 -8.47
CA SER A 117 -9.20 12.36 -9.77
C SER A 117 -8.40 11.07 -9.90
N SER A 118 -8.14 10.62 -11.13
CA SER A 118 -7.28 9.46 -11.40
C SER A 118 -5.87 9.64 -10.80
N ARG A 119 -5.36 10.87 -10.80
CA ARG A 119 -4.08 11.22 -10.15
C ARG A 119 -4.16 10.98 -8.63
N ASN A 120 -5.16 11.54 -7.96
CA ASN A 120 -5.33 11.39 -6.52
C ASN A 120 -5.65 9.94 -6.13
N ALA A 121 -6.39 9.21 -6.97
CA ALA A 121 -6.62 7.79 -6.79
C ALA A 121 -5.30 7.00 -6.73
N MET A 122 -4.28 7.38 -7.50
CA MET A 122 -2.98 6.70 -7.48
C MET A 122 -2.01 7.27 -6.45
N ILE A 123 -2.23 8.48 -5.94
CA ILE A 123 -1.59 8.93 -4.70
C ILE A 123 -2.03 8.02 -3.54
N ILE A 124 -3.31 7.71 -3.45
CA ILE A 124 -3.83 6.69 -2.53
C ILE A 124 -3.24 5.32 -2.90
N GLY A 125 -3.55 4.82 -4.07
CA GLY A 125 -3.10 3.54 -4.60
C GLY A 125 -3.37 2.37 -3.67
N THR A 126 -2.66 1.28 -3.89
CA THR A 126 -2.71 0.10 -3.03
C THR A 126 -2.29 0.41 -1.60
N ALA A 127 -1.31 1.30 -1.41
CA ALA A 127 -0.81 1.65 -0.09
C ALA A 127 -1.87 2.38 0.75
N GLY A 128 -2.54 3.38 0.20
CA GLY A 128 -3.60 4.10 0.91
C GLY A 128 -4.85 3.24 1.13
N PHE A 129 -5.18 2.40 0.16
CA PHE A 129 -6.24 1.40 0.30
C PHE A 129 -5.95 0.43 1.45
N THR A 130 -4.72 -0.09 1.53
CA THR A 130 -4.28 -0.95 2.62
C THR A 130 -4.35 -0.23 3.98
N ALA A 131 -3.91 1.04 4.04
CA ALA A 131 -3.98 1.84 5.25
C ALA A 131 -5.43 1.98 5.75
N MET A 132 -6.38 2.25 4.87
CA MET A 132 -7.79 2.31 5.23
C MET A 132 -8.33 0.97 5.73
N LEU A 133 -7.97 -0.13 5.07
CA LEU A 133 -8.35 -1.47 5.55
C LEU A 133 -7.81 -1.76 6.96
N CYS A 134 -6.60 -1.30 7.27
CA CYS A 134 -6.03 -1.41 8.62
C CYS A 134 -6.82 -0.57 9.63
N VAL A 135 -7.19 0.66 9.30
CA VAL A 135 -8.04 1.52 10.15
C VAL A 135 -9.38 0.83 10.42
N MET A 136 -10.02 0.33 9.37
CA MET A 136 -11.29 -0.39 9.48
C MET A 136 -11.16 -1.65 10.35
N ALA A 137 -10.03 -2.37 10.27
CA ALA A 137 -9.77 -3.53 11.12
C ALA A 137 -9.65 -3.16 12.62
N LEU A 138 -9.04 -2.02 12.94
CA LEU A 138 -9.01 -1.49 14.30
C LEU A 138 -10.42 -1.12 14.79
N GLU A 139 -11.21 -0.45 13.95
CA GLU A 139 -12.58 -0.07 14.27
C GLU A 139 -13.49 -1.30 14.49
N ASP A 140 -13.36 -2.33 13.63
CA ASP A 140 -14.07 -3.62 13.77
C ASP A 140 -13.68 -4.34 15.05
N ALA A 141 -12.44 -4.17 15.51
CA ALA A 141 -11.98 -4.69 16.81
C ALA A 141 -12.47 -3.88 18.01
N GLY A 142 -13.18 -2.78 17.78
CA GLY A 142 -13.71 -1.92 18.83
C GLY A 142 -12.75 -0.83 19.31
N ILE A 143 -11.59 -0.65 18.68
CA ILE A 143 -10.62 0.38 19.06
C ILE A 143 -11.14 1.76 18.66
N ARG A 144 -11.20 2.68 19.63
CA ARG A 144 -11.72 4.04 19.47
C ARG A 144 -10.66 5.08 19.87
N PRO A 145 -10.79 6.34 19.42
CA PRO A 145 -9.82 7.40 19.73
C PRO A 145 -9.54 7.61 21.22
N GLN A 146 -10.54 7.40 22.09
CA GLN A 146 -10.41 7.56 23.55
C GLN A 146 -9.72 6.38 24.25
N ASP A 147 -9.45 5.28 23.57
CA ASP A 147 -8.88 4.07 24.20
C ASP A 147 -7.36 4.18 24.41
N GLY A 148 -6.71 5.13 23.76
CA GLY A 148 -5.29 5.39 23.87
C GLY A 148 -4.58 5.58 22.54
N GLU A 149 -3.26 5.62 22.57
CA GLU A 149 -2.44 5.82 21.37
C GLU A 149 -2.49 4.60 20.43
N VAL A 150 -2.44 4.91 19.14
CA VAL A 150 -2.22 3.93 18.06
C VAL A 150 -0.80 4.12 17.53
N VAL A 151 -0.01 3.06 17.52
CA VAL A 151 1.34 3.07 16.94
C VAL A 151 1.30 2.63 15.48
N VAL A 152 2.04 3.34 14.62
CA VAL A 152 2.21 3.02 13.20
C VAL A 152 3.68 2.74 12.95
N THR A 153 4.01 1.51 12.54
CA THR A 153 5.37 1.15 12.15
C THR A 153 5.61 1.39 10.67
N GLY A 154 6.87 1.62 10.28
CA GLY A 154 7.18 1.99 8.90
C GLY A 154 6.43 3.26 8.47
N ALA A 155 6.25 4.19 9.40
CA ALA A 155 5.35 5.32 9.27
C ALA A 155 5.66 6.26 8.10
N SER A 156 6.91 6.35 7.67
CA SER A 156 7.32 7.22 6.55
C SER A 156 7.10 6.60 5.16
N GLY A 157 6.72 5.34 5.09
CA GLY A 157 6.38 4.65 3.84
C GLY A 157 4.98 4.98 3.33
N GLY A 158 4.60 4.39 2.20
CA GLY A 158 3.32 4.65 1.55
C GLY A 158 2.11 4.30 2.42
N VAL A 159 2.06 3.08 2.97
CA VAL A 159 0.98 2.66 3.87
C VAL A 159 1.03 3.43 5.18
N GLY A 160 2.20 3.48 5.81
CA GLY A 160 2.37 4.10 7.13
C GLY A 160 2.00 5.58 7.14
N SER A 161 2.45 6.36 6.18
CA SER A 161 2.16 7.80 6.11
C SER A 161 0.67 8.08 5.86
N THR A 162 0.02 7.29 5.02
CA THR A 162 -1.42 7.38 4.82
C THR A 162 -2.18 7.00 6.10
N ALA A 163 -1.74 5.94 6.79
CA ALA A 163 -2.34 5.53 8.06
C ALA A 163 -2.24 6.64 9.13
N VAL A 164 -1.08 7.30 9.24
CA VAL A 164 -0.92 8.45 10.16
C VAL A 164 -1.93 9.55 9.85
N ALA A 165 -2.06 9.93 8.58
CA ALA A 165 -3.00 10.98 8.17
C ALA A 165 -4.46 10.60 8.46
N LEU A 166 -4.86 9.37 8.14
CA LEU A 166 -6.21 8.86 8.39
C LEU A 166 -6.53 8.81 9.88
N LEU A 167 -5.66 8.21 10.68
CA LEU A 167 -5.85 8.07 12.13
C LEU A 167 -5.96 9.45 12.79
N HIS A 168 -5.09 10.40 12.42
CA HIS A 168 -5.16 11.76 12.94
C HIS A 168 -6.49 12.42 12.57
N LYS A 169 -6.92 12.34 11.30
CA LYS A 169 -8.20 12.90 10.85
C LYS A 169 -9.40 12.32 11.59
N LEU A 170 -9.32 11.05 11.98
CA LEU A 170 -10.36 10.34 12.73
C LEU A 170 -10.28 10.58 14.26
N GLY A 171 -9.33 11.39 14.73
CA GLY A 171 -9.21 11.81 16.12
C GLY A 171 -8.34 10.92 17.01
N TYR A 172 -7.64 9.94 16.44
CA TYR A 172 -6.69 9.10 17.20
C TYR A 172 -5.41 9.86 17.56
N GLN A 173 -4.83 9.52 18.69
CA GLN A 173 -3.46 9.90 19.04
C GLN A 173 -2.50 8.92 18.37
N VAL A 174 -1.56 9.44 17.59
CA VAL A 174 -0.69 8.62 16.73
C VAL A 174 0.76 8.71 17.15
N ALA A 175 1.38 7.56 17.45
CA ALA A 175 2.82 7.42 17.60
C ALA A 175 3.39 6.82 16.31
N ALA A 176 4.27 7.54 15.64
CA ALA A 176 4.86 7.13 14.37
C ALA A 176 6.28 6.58 14.59
N VAL A 177 6.56 5.37 14.12
CA VAL A 177 7.89 4.77 14.18
C VAL A 177 8.64 4.99 12.88
N SER A 178 9.75 5.70 12.93
CA SER A 178 10.62 5.95 11.78
C SER A 178 12.10 5.87 12.15
N GLY A 179 12.89 5.22 11.30
CA GLY A 179 14.35 5.15 11.45
C GLY A 179 15.09 6.32 10.80
N ARG A 180 14.38 7.29 10.19
CA ARG A 180 15.00 8.40 9.45
C ARG A 180 14.54 9.75 10.03
N GLU A 181 15.48 10.48 10.61
CA GLU A 181 15.22 11.82 11.17
C GLU A 181 14.69 12.80 10.10
N SER A 182 15.16 12.69 8.87
CA SER A 182 14.71 13.53 7.75
C SER A 182 13.22 13.44 7.46
N THR A 183 12.53 12.38 7.93
CA THR A 183 11.08 12.19 7.72
C THR A 183 10.23 12.76 8.88
N HIS A 184 10.84 13.21 9.97
CA HIS A 184 10.10 13.66 11.15
C HIS A 184 9.19 14.85 10.87
N GLY A 185 9.67 15.84 10.10
CA GLY A 185 8.86 17.00 9.69
C GLY A 185 7.61 16.58 8.91
N TYR A 186 7.77 15.67 7.96
CA TYR A 186 6.69 15.11 7.17
C TYR A 186 5.65 14.37 8.05
N LEU A 187 6.11 13.50 8.93
CA LEU A 187 5.21 12.74 9.82
C LEU A 187 4.44 13.66 10.76
N LYS A 188 5.07 14.72 11.30
CA LYS A 188 4.40 15.73 12.11
C LYS A 188 3.35 16.48 11.29
N SER A 189 3.64 16.85 10.06
CA SER A 189 2.68 17.54 9.17
C SER A 189 1.46 16.67 8.82
N LEU A 190 1.59 15.34 8.84
CA LEU A 190 0.49 14.40 8.67
C LEU A 190 -0.32 14.17 9.95
N GLY A 191 0.14 14.66 11.10
CA GLY A 191 -0.57 14.61 12.37
C GLY A 191 -0.04 13.60 13.38
N ALA A 192 1.20 13.08 13.21
CA ALA A 192 1.84 12.28 14.25
C ALA A 192 2.03 13.10 15.53
N ASN A 193 1.49 12.63 16.65
CA ASN A 193 1.63 13.28 17.96
C ASN A 193 3.04 13.14 18.51
N ARG A 194 3.67 12.01 18.27
CA ARG A 194 5.09 11.77 18.60
C ARG A 194 5.74 10.81 17.60
N ILE A 195 7.05 10.86 17.55
CA ILE A 195 7.85 10.01 16.69
C ILE A 195 8.80 9.21 17.57
N LEU A 196 8.87 7.92 17.27
CA LEU A 196 9.72 6.96 17.96
C LEU A 196 10.81 6.47 17.02
N SER A 197 12.01 6.25 17.56
CA SER A 197 13.09 5.64 16.79
C SER A 197 12.81 4.16 16.54
N ARG A 198 13.15 3.68 15.36
CA ARG A 198 13.08 2.24 15.05
C ARG A 198 13.99 1.42 15.97
N ASP A 199 15.08 2.00 16.49
CA ASP A 199 16.01 1.31 17.37
C ASP A 199 15.37 0.90 18.71
N GLU A 200 14.32 1.61 19.13
CA GLU A 200 13.51 1.24 20.30
C GLU A 200 12.76 -0.09 20.12
N PHE A 201 12.64 -0.57 18.87
CA PHE A 201 11.92 -1.79 18.48
C PHE A 201 12.86 -2.96 18.11
N ALA A 202 14.17 -2.82 18.34
CA ALA A 202 15.17 -3.83 17.96
C ALA A 202 15.03 -5.13 18.75
N GLU A 203 14.67 -5.04 20.03
CA GLU A 203 14.53 -6.18 20.93
C GLU A 203 13.28 -6.07 21.80
N SER A 204 12.68 -7.21 22.14
CA SER A 204 11.52 -7.26 23.02
C SER A 204 11.55 -8.44 23.97
N ARG A 205 11.00 -8.23 25.17
CA ARG A 205 10.61 -9.29 26.07
C ARG A 205 9.22 -9.83 25.68
N PRO A 206 8.82 -11.02 26.13
CA PRO A 206 7.49 -11.56 25.82
C PRO A 206 6.31 -10.65 26.19
N LEU A 207 6.46 -9.90 27.31
CA LEU A 207 5.54 -8.83 27.74
C LEU A 207 6.34 -7.65 28.25
N GLU A 208 5.87 -6.46 27.88
CA GLU A 208 6.44 -5.18 28.32
C GLU A 208 5.34 -4.28 28.89
N LYS A 209 5.71 -3.03 29.23
CA LYS A 209 4.74 -2.01 29.65
C LYS A 209 3.68 -1.81 28.57
N GLN A 210 2.42 -1.77 28.97
CA GLN A 210 1.30 -1.47 28.08
C GLN A 210 1.35 -0.02 27.62
N LEU A 211 1.34 0.22 26.30
CA LEU A 211 1.47 1.54 25.68
C LEU A 211 0.40 1.81 24.63
N TRP A 212 -0.02 0.79 23.85
CA TRP A 212 -0.78 0.98 22.62
C TRP A 212 -2.17 0.37 22.72
N ALA A 213 -3.20 1.17 22.43
CA ALA A 213 -4.57 0.67 22.25
C ALA A 213 -4.74 -0.07 20.92
N GLY A 214 -4.09 0.42 19.88
CA GLY A 214 -4.07 -0.16 18.54
C GLY A 214 -2.72 -0.04 17.89
N ALA A 215 -2.51 -0.78 16.82
CA ALA A 215 -1.32 -0.67 16.00
C ALA A 215 -1.61 -0.98 14.52
N ILE A 216 -0.88 -0.31 13.63
CA ILE A 216 -0.81 -0.66 12.21
C ILE A 216 0.65 -1.00 11.93
N ASP A 217 0.90 -2.26 11.56
CA ASP A 217 2.25 -2.74 11.31
C ASP A 217 2.49 -3.04 9.83
N THR A 218 3.53 -2.39 9.28
CA THR A 218 3.98 -2.57 7.89
C THR A 218 5.34 -3.26 7.81
N VAL A 219 5.94 -3.61 8.94
CA VAL A 219 7.33 -4.03 9.04
C VAL A 219 7.50 -5.51 9.32
N GLY A 220 6.68 -6.07 10.20
CA GLY A 220 6.83 -7.48 10.61
C GLY A 220 8.01 -7.73 11.54
N ASP A 221 8.44 -8.99 11.62
CA ASP A 221 9.60 -9.48 12.35
C ASP A 221 9.67 -8.98 13.81
N LYS A 222 10.84 -8.59 14.27
CA LYS A 222 11.12 -8.11 15.64
C LYS A 222 10.29 -6.87 15.99
N VAL A 223 10.03 -5.99 15.03
CA VAL A 223 9.23 -4.79 15.24
C VAL A 223 7.80 -5.15 15.62
N LEU A 224 7.18 -6.07 14.89
CA LEU A 224 5.83 -6.56 15.20
C LEU A 224 5.80 -7.29 16.55
N ALA A 225 6.81 -8.09 16.86
CA ALA A 225 6.92 -8.78 18.15
C ALA A 225 6.98 -7.77 19.31
N LYS A 226 7.74 -6.69 19.17
CA LYS A 226 7.83 -5.59 20.15
C LYS A 226 6.49 -4.90 20.33
N VAL A 227 5.82 -4.55 19.24
CA VAL A 227 4.48 -3.94 19.27
C VAL A 227 3.50 -4.82 20.04
N LEU A 228 3.44 -6.12 19.75
CA LEU A 228 2.57 -7.08 20.45
C LEU A 228 2.86 -7.13 21.97
N ALA A 229 4.14 -7.09 22.35
CA ALA A 229 4.55 -7.10 23.76
C ALA A 229 4.12 -5.85 24.53
N GLN A 230 3.86 -4.73 23.82
CA GLN A 230 3.50 -3.42 24.39
C GLN A 230 2.01 -3.08 24.25
N MET A 231 1.18 -4.00 23.74
CA MET A 231 -0.24 -3.73 23.57
C MET A 231 -0.95 -3.63 24.92
N ASN A 232 -1.92 -2.74 25.00
CA ASN A 232 -2.87 -2.64 26.10
C ASN A 232 -3.78 -3.90 26.10
N TYR A 233 -4.40 -4.18 27.26
CA TYR A 233 -5.42 -5.22 27.35
C TYR A 233 -6.54 -4.96 26.33
N GLY A 234 -6.89 -5.98 25.55
CA GLY A 234 -7.92 -5.91 24.51
C GLY A 234 -7.50 -5.16 23.25
N GLY A 235 -6.24 -4.78 23.13
CA GLY A 235 -5.72 -4.08 21.95
C GLY A 235 -5.72 -4.91 20.67
N CYS A 236 -5.63 -4.24 19.53
CA CYS A 236 -5.60 -4.88 18.21
C CYS A 236 -4.42 -4.35 17.38
N VAL A 237 -3.71 -5.27 16.74
CA VAL A 237 -2.67 -4.97 15.75
C VAL A 237 -3.15 -5.38 14.38
N ALA A 238 -3.28 -4.43 13.46
CA ALA A 238 -3.51 -4.68 12.04
C ALA A 238 -2.15 -4.84 11.33
N ALA A 239 -1.82 -6.05 10.91
CA ALA A 239 -0.57 -6.37 10.23
C ALA A 239 -0.79 -6.49 8.73
N CYS A 240 -0.08 -5.69 7.93
CA CYS A 240 -0.27 -5.62 6.48
C CYS A 240 1.03 -5.69 5.67
N GLY A 241 2.21 -5.72 6.32
CA GLY A 241 3.48 -5.71 5.62
C GLY A 241 4.58 -6.49 6.32
N LEU A 242 5.67 -6.70 5.59
CA LEU A 242 6.82 -7.49 6.03
C LEU A 242 8.15 -6.87 5.55
N ALA A 243 8.20 -5.53 5.50
CA ALA A 243 9.37 -4.82 5.00
C ALA A 243 10.67 -5.09 5.81
N GLY A 244 10.53 -5.44 7.07
CA GLY A 244 11.65 -5.82 7.95
C GLY A 244 11.92 -7.32 8.01
N GLY A 245 10.96 -8.15 7.59
CA GLY A 245 11.06 -9.60 7.57
C GLY A 245 9.70 -10.28 7.72
N PHE A 246 9.65 -11.56 7.43
CA PHE A 246 8.41 -12.38 7.45
C PHE A 246 8.24 -13.18 8.75
N ALA A 247 9.27 -13.21 9.62
CA ALA A 247 9.21 -13.90 10.89
C ALA A 247 8.33 -13.16 11.92
N LEU A 248 7.91 -13.85 12.95
CA LEU A 248 7.23 -13.27 14.11
C LEU A 248 7.79 -13.91 15.39
N PRO A 249 8.93 -13.41 15.92
CA PRO A 249 9.56 -13.93 17.12
C PRO A 249 8.84 -13.45 18.39
N THR A 250 7.67 -14.01 18.68
CA THR A 250 6.85 -13.69 19.84
C THR A 250 6.45 -14.95 20.60
N THR A 251 5.67 -14.79 21.66
CA THR A 251 5.06 -15.86 22.43
C THR A 251 3.54 -15.70 22.43
N VAL A 252 2.82 -16.67 22.98
CA VAL A 252 1.36 -16.58 23.13
C VAL A 252 0.92 -15.61 24.25
N MET A 253 1.86 -15.10 25.06
CA MET A 253 1.56 -14.31 26.25
C MET A 253 0.74 -13.03 25.97
N PRO A 254 1.02 -12.21 24.95
CA PRO A 254 0.17 -11.06 24.64
C PRO A 254 -1.28 -11.46 24.38
N PHE A 255 -1.48 -12.57 23.71
CA PHE A 255 -2.81 -13.04 23.31
C PHE A 255 -3.61 -13.57 24.49
N ILE A 256 -3.04 -14.47 25.29
CA ILE A 256 -3.78 -15.14 26.38
C ILE A 256 -3.83 -14.29 27.66
N LEU A 257 -2.82 -13.45 27.94
CA LEU A 257 -2.75 -12.66 29.18
C LEU A 257 -3.31 -11.26 29.04
N ARG A 258 -3.34 -10.71 27.80
CA ARG A 258 -3.85 -9.36 27.54
C ARG A 258 -4.96 -9.32 26.50
N ASN A 259 -5.48 -10.48 26.08
CA ASN A 259 -6.55 -10.55 25.08
C ASN A 259 -6.25 -9.73 23.81
N VAL A 260 -4.99 -9.66 23.41
CA VAL A 260 -4.55 -8.93 22.22
C VAL A 260 -4.99 -9.67 20.97
N ARG A 261 -5.44 -8.92 19.97
CA ARG A 261 -5.78 -9.45 18.64
C ARG A 261 -4.68 -9.07 17.66
N LEU A 262 -4.18 -10.04 16.90
CA LEU A 262 -3.37 -9.82 15.70
C LEU A 262 -4.24 -10.11 14.48
N GLN A 263 -4.55 -9.06 13.73
CA GLN A 263 -5.41 -9.11 12.55
C GLN A 263 -4.58 -8.94 11.28
N GLY A 264 -4.53 -9.96 10.43
CA GLY A 264 -3.95 -9.84 9.09
C GLY A 264 -4.85 -8.99 8.18
N VAL A 265 -4.23 -8.14 7.38
CA VAL A 265 -4.92 -7.29 6.41
C VAL A 265 -4.36 -7.56 5.02
N ASP A 266 -5.17 -8.20 4.17
CA ASP A 266 -4.87 -8.43 2.75
C ASP A 266 -5.64 -7.44 1.88
N SER A 267 -4.92 -6.68 1.06
CA SER A 267 -5.50 -5.75 0.09
C SER A 267 -5.66 -6.34 -1.32
N VAL A 268 -5.09 -7.54 -1.57
CA VAL A 268 -5.09 -8.17 -2.90
C VAL A 268 -6.46 -8.76 -3.23
N MET A 269 -6.98 -9.58 -2.33
CA MET A 269 -8.23 -10.34 -2.51
C MET A 269 -9.38 -9.79 -1.66
N THR A 270 -9.30 -8.54 -1.23
CA THR A 270 -10.38 -7.89 -0.46
C THR A 270 -11.72 -7.99 -1.22
N PRO A 271 -12.80 -8.50 -0.58
CA PRO A 271 -14.10 -8.64 -1.22
C PRO A 271 -14.64 -7.30 -1.77
N PRO A 272 -15.43 -7.32 -2.86
CA PRO A 272 -15.92 -6.09 -3.51
C PRO A 272 -16.66 -5.13 -2.57
N ALA A 273 -17.52 -5.63 -1.67
CA ALA A 273 -18.25 -4.78 -0.72
C ALA A 273 -17.31 -4.03 0.25
N ARG A 274 -16.32 -4.73 0.80
CA ARG A 274 -15.32 -4.13 1.70
C ARG A 274 -14.42 -3.15 0.96
N ARG A 275 -14.09 -3.47 -0.28
CA ARG A 275 -13.32 -2.60 -1.19
C ARG A 275 -14.07 -1.30 -1.47
N ALA A 276 -15.35 -1.37 -1.80
CA ALA A 276 -16.19 -0.20 -2.04
C ALA A 276 -16.31 0.68 -0.79
N GLU A 277 -16.50 0.08 0.38
CA GLU A 277 -16.54 0.79 1.66
C GLU A 277 -15.21 1.52 1.93
N ALA A 278 -14.09 0.85 1.75
CA ALA A 278 -12.75 1.45 1.97
C ALA A 278 -12.50 2.65 1.03
N TRP A 279 -12.83 2.54 -0.26
CA TRP A 279 -12.69 3.65 -1.20
C TRP A 279 -13.61 4.82 -0.87
N ALA A 280 -14.85 4.57 -0.48
CA ALA A 280 -15.76 5.63 -0.01
C ALA A 280 -15.21 6.34 1.23
N ARG A 281 -14.64 5.59 2.18
CA ARG A 281 -14.00 6.11 3.37
C ARG A 281 -12.76 6.95 3.04
N LEU A 282 -11.92 6.51 2.10
CA LEU A 282 -10.73 7.25 1.67
C LEU A 282 -11.09 8.63 1.11
N VAL A 283 -12.11 8.70 0.27
CA VAL A 283 -12.58 9.99 -0.28
C VAL A 283 -13.08 10.93 0.81
N LYS A 284 -13.77 10.40 1.82
CA LYS A 284 -14.35 11.16 2.92
C LYS A 284 -13.32 11.57 3.97
N ASP A 285 -12.45 10.64 4.36
CA ASP A 285 -11.67 10.73 5.59
C ASP A 285 -10.21 11.15 5.34
N LEU A 286 -9.68 11.04 4.11
CA LEU A 286 -8.33 11.49 3.80
C LEU A 286 -8.33 13.02 3.57
N PRO A 287 -7.51 13.79 4.34
CA PRO A 287 -7.52 15.24 4.22
C PRO A 287 -6.95 15.71 2.88
N GLU A 288 -7.49 16.79 2.32
CA GLU A 288 -7.02 17.37 1.04
C GLU A 288 -5.54 17.74 1.08
N SER A 289 -5.04 18.19 2.22
CA SER A 289 -3.62 18.50 2.44
C SER A 289 -2.69 17.31 2.24
N PHE A 290 -3.19 16.08 2.37
CA PHE A 290 -2.41 14.88 2.12
C PHE A 290 -1.95 14.79 0.67
N TYR A 291 -2.83 15.03 -0.30
CA TYR A 291 -2.50 14.94 -1.72
C TYR A 291 -1.42 15.92 -2.17
N ALA A 292 -1.32 17.08 -1.50
CA ALA A 292 -0.34 18.12 -1.84
C ALA A 292 1.10 17.74 -1.47
N GLN A 293 1.29 16.85 -0.50
CA GLN A 293 2.62 16.56 0.06
C GLN A 293 3.01 15.07 0.04
N ALA A 294 2.07 14.18 -0.28
CA ALA A 294 2.27 12.74 -0.10
C ALA A 294 3.12 12.10 -1.19
N ALA A 295 3.18 12.66 -2.40
CA ALA A 295 3.72 11.97 -3.55
C ALA A 295 4.83 12.73 -4.28
N THR A 296 5.81 11.95 -4.76
CA THR A 296 6.76 12.37 -5.79
C THR A 296 6.29 11.82 -7.13
N GLU A 297 6.18 12.66 -8.16
CA GLU A 297 5.84 12.25 -9.52
C GLU A 297 7.09 11.86 -10.30
N ILE A 298 6.99 10.76 -11.04
CA ILE A 298 8.01 10.26 -11.95
C ILE A 298 7.38 9.84 -13.27
N THR A 299 8.23 9.61 -14.27
CA THR A 299 7.82 8.98 -15.53
C THR A 299 8.07 7.48 -15.52
N LEU A 300 7.53 6.78 -16.51
CA LEU A 300 7.70 5.33 -16.66
C LEU A 300 9.19 4.92 -16.74
N VAL A 301 10.02 5.74 -17.40
CA VAL A 301 11.45 5.49 -17.56
C VAL A 301 12.21 5.57 -16.23
N ASP A 302 11.72 6.36 -15.29
CA ASP A 302 12.35 6.51 -13.97
C ASP A 302 12.02 5.37 -13.00
N ALA A 303 11.01 4.55 -13.32
CA ALA A 303 10.50 3.53 -12.41
C ALA A 303 11.57 2.56 -11.88
N PRO A 304 12.52 2.04 -12.68
CA PRO A 304 13.58 1.17 -12.16
C PRO A 304 14.46 1.84 -11.11
N LYS A 305 14.85 3.08 -11.33
CA LYS A 305 15.66 3.87 -10.37
C LYS A 305 14.93 4.09 -9.06
N PHE A 306 13.66 4.45 -9.12
CA PHE A 306 12.84 4.66 -7.91
C PHE A 306 12.51 3.34 -7.20
N ALA A 307 12.38 2.23 -7.93
CA ALA A 307 12.25 0.91 -7.33
C ALA A 307 13.46 0.57 -6.44
N ASP A 308 14.68 0.80 -6.93
CA ASP A 308 15.90 0.65 -6.11
C ASP A 308 15.89 1.55 -4.88
N ALA A 309 15.48 2.80 -5.03
CA ALA A 309 15.39 3.75 -3.92
C ALA A 309 14.36 3.31 -2.86
N ILE A 310 13.23 2.75 -3.27
CA ILE A 310 12.20 2.20 -2.35
C ILE A 310 12.78 1.03 -1.54
N ILE A 311 13.45 0.08 -2.19
CA ILE A 311 14.05 -1.09 -1.52
C ILE A 311 15.12 -0.66 -0.51
N ASN A 312 15.84 0.41 -0.80
CA ASN A 312 16.90 0.95 0.07
C ASN A 312 16.36 1.96 1.12
N ASN A 313 15.05 2.05 1.32
CA ASN A 313 14.40 2.99 2.26
C ASN A 313 14.77 4.47 2.03
N GLN A 314 14.97 4.88 0.79
CA GLN A 314 15.37 6.25 0.42
C GLN A 314 14.18 7.11 -0.01
N VAL A 315 12.98 6.53 -0.10
CA VAL A 315 11.75 7.22 -0.52
C VAL A 315 10.85 7.47 0.68
N GLN A 316 10.22 8.64 0.71
CA GLN A 316 9.22 9.06 1.67
C GLN A 316 7.85 9.13 0.98
N GLY A 317 6.80 8.67 1.66
CA GLY A 317 5.44 8.75 1.13
C GLY A 317 5.22 7.88 -0.11
N ARG A 318 4.61 8.47 -1.13
CA ARG A 318 4.18 7.78 -2.35
C ARG A 318 5.04 8.15 -3.55
N THR A 319 5.22 7.22 -4.45
CA THR A 319 5.82 7.45 -5.78
C THR A 319 4.73 7.25 -6.84
N LEU A 320 4.33 8.33 -7.47
CA LEU A 320 3.29 8.36 -8.49
C LEU A 320 3.94 8.30 -9.88
N VAL A 321 3.46 7.41 -10.73
CA VAL A 321 4.01 7.24 -12.08
C VAL A 321 3.02 7.82 -13.10
N LYS A 322 3.44 8.89 -13.76
CA LYS A 322 2.69 9.46 -14.88
C LYS A 322 2.92 8.59 -16.12
N ILE A 323 1.85 8.08 -16.68
CA ILE A 323 1.89 7.23 -17.89
C ILE A 323 1.59 8.06 -19.14
N LYS A 324 0.56 8.90 -19.09
CA LYS A 324 0.17 9.83 -20.17
C LYS A 324 -0.01 11.25 -19.67
#